data_02375b79029916a8e11d4843c99eb5fc
#
_entry.id   02375b79029916a8e11d4843c99eb5fc
#
_cell.length_a   1.000
_cell.length_b   1.000
_cell.length_c   1.000
_cell.angle_alpha   90.00
_cell.angle_beta   90.00
_cell.angle_gamma   90.00
#
_symmetry.space_group_name_H-M   'P 1'
#
loop_
_entity.id
_entity.type
_entity.pdbx_description
1 polymer ?
#
loop_
_entity_poly.entity_id
_entity_poly.type
_entity_poly.pdbx_seq_one_letter_code
_entity_poly.pdbx_strand_id
1 'polypeptide(L)'
;PYTNKALNWHTDGYYDKKPLFSWLLHCINPADDGGENYLLDHELAMREYVLSYDDIEVLMNKRAITIPESQGSNRSEISTYIFSFDNDYEKLHMRFSMRKENIKMSGNTLTAMSKLTDVIENNCSKYSINYKLSKNEGILSNNILHGRNSFKDDKVQRKLLRIRSYERL
;
A
#
# COMPACT_ATOMS: atom_id res chain seq x y z
N PRO A 1 -5.93 0.25 -11.30
CA PRO A 1 -6.89 0.26 -10.19
C PRO A 1 -8.35 0.24 -10.67
N TYR A 2 -8.60 0.50 -11.97
CA TYR A 2 -9.96 0.58 -12.54
C TYR A 2 -10.39 -0.73 -13.24
N THR A 3 -9.80 -1.85 -12.85
CA THR A 3 -10.14 -3.18 -13.35
C THR A 3 -10.78 -4.00 -12.25
N ASN A 4 -11.47 -5.09 -12.64
CA ASN A 4 -12.06 -6.06 -11.72
C ASN A 4 -11.05 -7.08 -11.16
N LYS A 5 -9.78 -7.02 -11.59
CA LYS A 5 -8.71 -7.88 -11.07
C LYS A 5 -8.35 -7.53 -9.63
N ALA A 6 -7.83 -8.49 -8.88
CA ALA A 6 -7.30 -8.27 -7.55
C ALA A 6 -6.23 -7.17 -7.53
N LEU A 7 -6.16 -6.44 -6.42
CA LEU A 7 -5.08 -5.51 -6.11
C LEU A 7 -4.30 -6.08 -4.93
N ASN A 8 -3.05 -6.45 -5.17
CA ASN A 8 -2.17 -6.98 -4.14
C ASN A 8 -1.81 -5.90 -3.10
N TRP A 9 -1.17 -6.30 -2.02
CA TRP A 9 -0.70 -5.42 -0.96
C TRP A 9 0.05 -4.20 -1.49
N HIS A 10 -0.37 -3.02 -1.07
CA HIS A 10 0.26 -1.75 -1.42
C HIS A 10 -0.13 -0.65 -0.42
N THR A 11 0.60 0.45 -0.46
CA THR A 11 0.19 1.73 0.11
C THR A 11 -0.13 2.69 -1.03
N ASP A 12 -1.08 3.60 -0.83
CA ASP A 12 -1.42 4.60 -1.83
C ASP A 12 -0.31 5.64 -1.97
N GLY A 13 -0.14 6.18 -3.18
CA GLY A 13 0.82 7.26 -3.44
C GLY A 13 2.28 6.89 -3.22
N TYR A 14 2.65 5.60 -3.24
CA TYR A 14 4.04 5.17 -3.07
C TYR A 14 5.00 5.84 -4.07
N TYR A 15 4.47 6.31 -5.18
CA TYR A 15 5.17 6.98 -6.27
C TYR A 15 5.12 8.51 -6.18
N ASP A 16 4.44 9.10 -5.22
CA ASP A 16 4.29 10.56 -5.09
C ASP A 16 5.51 11.15 -4.36
N LYS A 17 5.97 12.33 -4.79
CA LYS A 17 7.08 13.02 -4.13
C LYS A 17 6.73 13.37 -2.68
N LYS A 18 5.53 13.93 -2.46
CA LYS A 18 5.00 14.18 -1.12
C LYS A 18 4.35 12.90 -0.59
N PRO A 19 4.69 12.44 0.63
CA PRO A 19 4.05 11.30 1.25
C PRO A 19 2.54 11.49 1.36
N LEU A 20 1.78 10.45 1.03
CA LEU A 20 0.35 10.39 1.26
C LEU A 20 0.10 9.75 2.63
N PHE A 21 -0.62 10.43 3.51
CA PHE A 21 -0.77 9.98 4.90
C PHE A 21 -2.13 9.35 5.21
N SER A 22 -3.18 9.73 4.50
CA SER A 22 -4.50 9.13 4.74
C SER A 22 -5.34 9.03 3.48
N TRP A 23 -6.35 8.17 3.53
CA TRP A 23 -7.34 8.02 2.47
C TRP A 23 -8.70 7.63 3.03
N LEU A 24 -9.74 8.07 2.33
CA LEU A 24 -11.13 7.67 2.52
C LEU A 24 -11.60 6.88 1.30
N LEU A 25 -12.23 5.77 1.53
CA LEU A 25 -12.94 4.99 0.53
C LEU A 25 -14.42 4.93 0.91
N HIS A 26 -15.32 5.36 0.01
CA HIS A 26 -16.77 5.33 0.23
C HIS A 26 -17.44 4.50 -0.85
N CYS A 27 -18.30 3.56 -0.46
CA CYS A 27 -19.00 2.65 -1.35
C CYS A 27 -20.33 3.24 -1.80
N ILE A 28 -20.46 3.56 -3.08
CA ILE A 28 -21.73 3.94 -3.70
C ILE A 28 -22.50 2.69 -4.11
N ASN A 29 -21.83 1.76 -4.80
CA ASN A 29 -22.37 0.46 -5.18
C ASN A 29 -21.33 -0.62 -4.89
N PRO A 30 -21.65 -1.65 -4.10
CA PRO A 30 -20.77 -2.82 -3.94
C PRO A 30 -20.73 -3.65 -5.22
N ALA A 31 -19.74 -4.54 -5.33
CA ALA A 31 -19.73 -5.59 -6.35
C ALA A 31 -20.80 -6.65 -6.01
N ASP A 32 -21.34 -7.35 -7.03
CA ASP A 32 -22.24 -8.47 -6.81
C ASP A 32 -21.49 -9.62 -6.12
N ASP A 33 -20.28 -9.95 -6.58
CA ASP A 33 -19.43 -10.98 -5.99
C ASP A 33 -17.99 -10.49 -5.80
N GLY A 34 -17.34 -10.87 -4.70
CA GLY A 34 -15.98 -10.47 -4.36
C GLY A 34 -15.85 -8.98 -4.00
N GLY A 35 -14.65 -8.45 -4.19
CA GLY A 35 -14.35 -7.03 -3.98
C GLY A 35 -14.10 -6.63 -2.52
N GLU A 36 -13.90 -7.62 -1.63
CA GLU A 36 -13.48 -7.40 -0.25
C GLU A 36 -12.17 -6.60 -0.22
N ASN A 37 -12.11 -5.60 0.65
CA ASN A 37 -10.89 -4.91 0.95
C ASN A 37 -10.19 -5.64 2.10
N TYR A 38 -8.87 -5.76 2.01
CA TYR A 38 -8.07 -6.26 3.11
C TYR A 38 -7.07 -5.18 3.53
N LEU A 39 -6.91 -5.05 4.84
CA LEU A 39 -6.10 -4.03 5.49
C LEU A 39 -5.17 -4.68 6.49
N LEU A 40 -3.94 -4.20 6.55
CA LEU A 40 -2.93 -4.66 7.48
C LEU A 40 -2.12 -3.47 7.99
N ASP A 41 -1.93 -3.41 9.29
CA ASP A 41 -1.08 -2.40 9.91
C ASP A 41 0.37 -2.58 9.46
N HIS A 42 0.94 -1.54 8.87
CA HIS A 42 2.31 -1.56 8.40
C HIS A 42 3.35 -1.43 9.54
N GLU A 43 2.94 -0.95 10.71
CA GLU A 43 3.78 -0.99 11.92
C GLU A 43 4.00 -2.43 12.37
N LEU A 44 2.96 -3.27 12.28
CA LEU A 44 3.09 -4.70 12.53
C LEU A 44 4.06 -5.36 11.54
N ALA A 45 3.95 -5.04 10.26
CA ALA A 45 4.84 -5.59 9.24
C ALA A 45 6.31 -5.19 9.49
N MET A 46 6.57 -3.93 9.87
CA MET A 46 7.90 -3.48 10.25
C MET A 46 8.41 -4.21 11.48
N ARG A 47 7.59 -4.35 12.52
CA ARG A 47 7.96 -5.04 13.76
C ARG A 47 8.34 -6.50 13.50
N GLU A 48 7.52 -7.24 12.78
CA GLU A 48 7.79 -8.64 12.45
C GLU A 48 9.03 -8.78 11.56
N TYR A 49 9.29 -7.80 10.69
CA TYR A 49 10.52 -7.76 9.90
C TYR A 49 11.77 -7.61 10.79
N VAL A 50 11.76 -6.64 11.70
CA VAL A 50 12.89 -6.38 12.62
C VAL A 50 13.14 -7.55 13.56
N LEU A 51 12.09 -8.26 13.98
CA LEU A 51 12.25 -9.48 14.80
C LEU A 51 12.83 -10.66 14.03
N SER A 52 12.73 -10.67 12.71
CA SER A 52 13.16 -11.76 11.84
C SER A 52 14.50 -11.50 11.14
N TYR A 53 14.86 -10.22 10.93
CA TYR A 53 16.01 -9.80 10.13
C TYR A 53 16.69 -8.57 10.73
N ASP A 54 17.99 -8.43 10.49
CA ASP A 54 18.85 -7.36 11.01
C ASP A 54 19.22 -6.27 9.96
N ASP A 55 18.59 -6.29 8.80
CA ASP A 55 18.90 -5.43 7.66
C ASP A 55 17.85 -4.33 7.38
N ILE A 56 17.12 -3.88 8.40
CA ILE A 56 16.05 -2.88 8.27
C ILE A 56 16.55 -1.54 7.69
N GLU A 57 17.79 -1.16 7.94
CA GLU A 57 18.41 0.06 7.42
C GLU A 57 18.44 0.10 5.88
N VAL A 58 18.45 -1.07 5.22
CA VAL A 58 18.36 -1.17 3.76
C VAL A 58 17.01 -0.63 3.28
N LEU A 59 15.92 -0.94 3.99
CA LEU A 59 14.57 -0.48 3.68
C LEU A 59 14.32 0.98 4.09
N MET A 60 15.09 1.48 5.05
CA MET A 60 15.05 2.87 5.51
C MET A 60 16.01 3.80 4.76
N ASN A 61 16.78 3.29 3.83
CA ASN A 61 17.68 4.10 3.03
C ASN A 61 16.91 5.04 2.09
N LYS A 62 17.32 6.32 2.01
CA LYS A 62 16.71 7.33 1.12
C LYS A 62 16.79 6.98 -0.37
N ARG A 63 17.56 5.97 -0.75
CA ARG A 63 17.71 5.43 -2.09
C ARG A 63 17.35 3.94 -2.18
N ALA A 64 16.54 3.44 -1.24
CA ALA A 64 16.11 2.04 -1.24
C ALA A 64 15.42 1.69 -2.56
N ILE A 65 14.52 2.55 -3.01
CA ILE A 65 13.83 2.40 -4.29
C ILE A 65 13.95 3.65 -5.15
N THR A 66 14.02 3.46 -6.47
CA THR A 66 13.89 4.52 -7.45
C THR A 66 12.71 4.23 -8.36
N ILE A 67 11.75 5.15 -8.35
CA ILE A 67 10.53 5.07 -9.17
C ILE A 67 10.72 5.99 -10.35
N PRO A 68 10.80 5.48 -11.58
CA PRO A 68 11.08 6.29 -12.77
C PRO A 68 9.95 7.29 -13.05
N GLU A 69 10.28 8.29 -13.83
CA GLU A 69 9.29 9.20 -14.39
C GLU A 69 8.19 8.44 -15.15
N SER A 70 7.01 8.98 -15.19
CA SER A 70 5.89 8.40 -15.95
C SER A 70 5.65 9.22 -17.22
N GLN A 71 5.85 8.59 -18.38
CA GLN A 71 5.42 9.16 -19.66
C GLN A 71 3.88 9.31 -19.63
N GLY A 72 3.40 10.55 -19.74
CA GLY A 72 1.96 10.87 -19.74
C GLY A 72 1.37 11.33 -18.40
N SER A 73 2.15 11.37 -17.32
CA SER A 73 1.86 12.15 -16.12
C SER A 73 3.07 13.02 -15.82
N ASN A 74 2.90 14.27 -15.38
CA ASN A 74 4.00 15.19 -15.02
C ASN A 74 4.76 14.74 -13.75
N ARG A 75 5.00 13.42 -13.62
CA ARG A 75 5.69 12.85 -12.47
C ARG A 75 7.16 12.60 -12.79
N SER A 76 8.03 13.34 -12.10
CA SER A 76 9.50 13.15 -12.17
C SER A 76 9.92 11.84 -11.49
N GLU A 77 11.09 11.34 -11.85
CA GLU A 77 11.76 10.25 -11.12
C GLU A 77 11.96 10.64 -9.66
N ILE A 78 11.73 9.70 -8.74
CA ILE A 78 12.02 9.86 -7.32
C ILE A 78 12.82 8.68 -6.80
N SER A 79 13.86 8.97 -5.99
CA SER A 79 14.50 7.97 -5.13
C SER A 79 14.05 8.19 -3.71
N THR A 80 13.68 7.11 -3.01
CA THR A 80 13.08 7.21 -1.68
C THR A 80 13.24 5.90 -0.90
N TYR A 81 12.84 5.94 0.36
CA TYR A 81 12.82 4.82 1.29
C TYR A 81 11.51 4.02 1.20
N ILE A 82 11.53 2.80 1.72
CA ILE A 82 10.32 1.98 1.93
C ILE A 82 9.72 2.31 3.28
N PHE A 83 10.51 2.34 4.34
CA PHE A 83 10.10 2.80 5.66
C PHE A 83 10.75 4.13 6.02
N SER A 84 9.98 5.02 6.62
CA SER A 84 10.47 6.26 7.22
C SER A 84 9.60 6.68 8.38
N PHE A 85 10.17 7.48 9.29
CA PHE A 85 9.39 8.17 10.29
C PHE A 85 9.05 9.58 9.84
N ASP A 86 7.83 10.00 10.13
CA ASP A 86 7.39 11.37 10.00
C ASP A 86 7.99 12.17 11.17
N ASN A 87 8.82 13.17 10.86
CA ASN A 87 9.53 13.95 11.88
C ASN A 87 8.60 14.73 12.81
N ASP A 88 7.40 15.11 12.34
CA ASP A 88 6.47 15.92 13.13
C ASP A 88 5.65 15.06 14.12
N TYR A 89 5.43 13.80 13.80
CA TYR A 89 4.53 12.92 14.57
C TYR A 89 5.21 11.65 15.08
N GLU A 90 6.48 11.43 14.80
CA GLU A 90 7.20 10.19 15.13
C GLU A 90 6.46 8.92 14.67
N LYS A 91 5.66 9.05 13.60
CA LYS A 91 4.83 7.96 13.06
C LYS A 91 5.47 7.32 11.86
N LEU A 92 5.37 6.01 11.81
CA LEU A 92 5.84 5.25 10.65
C LEU A 92 5.05 5.62 9.40
N HIS A 93 5.77 5.76 8.29
CA HIS A 93 5.23 5.85 6.95
C HIS A 93 5.85 4.75 6.10
N MET A 94 5.05 4.10 5.28
CA MET A 94 5.49 3.03 4.39
C MET A 94 5.16 3.36 2.94
N ARG A 95 6.12 3.13 2.05
CA ARG A 95 5.93 3.13 0.60
C ARG A 95 6.13 1.73 0.08
N PHE A 96 5.04 1.07 -0.26
CA PHE A 96 5.07 -0.34 -0.65
C PHE A 96 4.19 -0.63 -1.85
N SER A 97 4.68 -1.46 -2.75
CA SER A 97 3.89 -2.05 -3.82
C SER A 97 4.50 -3.38 -4.25
N MET A 98 3.69 -4.39 -4.35
CA MET A 98 4.11 -5.67 -4.93
C MET A 98 4.30 -5.61 -6.45
N ARG A 99 3.91 -4.53 -7.11
CA ARG A 99 4.17 -4.28 -8.54
C ARG A 99 5.61 -3.82 -8.72
N LYS A 100 6.50 -4.77 -8.99
CA LYS A 100 7.95 -4.50 -9.14
C LYS A 100 8.34 -3.91 -10.50
N GLU A 101 7.46 -3.97 -11.48
CA GLU A 101 7.75 -3.69 -12.91
C GLU A 101 8.27 -2.27 -13.20
N ASN A 102 7.97 -1.31 -12.34
CA ASN A 102 8.34 0.09 -12.51
C ASN A 102 9.17 0.63 -11.33
N ILE A 103 9.83 -0.22 -10.56
CA ILE A 103 10.64 0.20 -9.42
C ILE A 103 12.05 -0.37 -9.59
N LYS A 104 13.06 0.51 -9.63
CA LYS A 104 14.47 0.11 -9.65
C LYS A 104 14.97 -0.05 -8.20
N MET A 105 15.69 -1.12 -7.93
CA MET A 105 16.25 -1.45 -6.62
C MET A 105 17.67 -2.00 -6.78
N SER A 106 18.53 -1.79 -5.79
CA SER A 106 19.81 -2.51 -5.67
C SER A 106 19.57 -3.99 -5.32
N GLY A 107 20.58 -4.84 -5.49
CA GLY A 107 20.48 -6.25 -5.12
C GLY A 107 20.09 -6.47 -3.65
N ASN A 108 20.71 -5.70 -2.73
CA ASN A 108 20.41 -5.77 -1.30
C ASN A 108 18.97 -5.35 -1.01
N THR A 109 18.51 -4.27 -1.63
CA THR A 109 17.11 -3.81 -1.48
C THR A 109 16.13 -4.83 -2.05
N LEU A 110 16.45 -5.46 -3.16
CA LEU A 110 15.59 -6.50 -3.75
C LEU A 110 15.45 -7.70 -2.81
N THR A 111 16.55 -8.11 -2.17
CA THR A 111 16.55 -9.18 -1.16
C THR A 111 15.72 -8.79 0.06
N ALA A 112 15.94 -7.58 0.62
CA ALA A 112 15.17 -7.08 1.75
C ALA A 112 13.67 -6.93 1.42
N MET A 113 13.32 -6.47 0.21
CA MET A 113 11.93 -6.42 -0.25
C MET A 113 11.28 -7.80 -0.41
N SER A 114 12.05 -8.81 -0.79
CA SER A 114 11.54 -10.19 -0.86
C SER A 114 11.22 -10.72 0.54
N LYS A 115 12.13 -10.51 1.51
CA LYS A 115 11.92 -10.83 2.93
C LYS A 115 10.69 -10.11 3.50
N LEU A 116 10.55 -8.80 3.22
CA LEU A 116 9.40 -8.01 3.67
C LEU A 116 8.09 -8.53 3.07
N THR A 117 8.08 -8.89 1.81
CA THR A 117 6.92 -9.48 1.15
C THR A 117 6.53 -10.80 1.83
N ASP A 118 7.51 -11.65 2.13
CA ASP A 118 7.31 -12.92 2.83
C ASP A 118 6.73 -12.69 4.24
N VAL A 119 7.27 -11.74 5.00
CA VAL A 119 6.73 -11.34 6.31
C VAL A 119 5.28 -10.89 6.21
N ILE A 120 4.93 -10.04 5.23
CA ILE A 120 3.56 -9.57 5.04
C ILE A 120 2.62 -10.74 4.73
N GLU A 121 3.00 -11.63 3.81
CA GLU A 121 2.14 -12.71 3.33
C GLU A 121 2.01 -13.86 4.33
N ASN A 122 3.11 -14.26 4.96
CA ASN A 122 3.14 -15.47 5.78
C ASN A 122 3.01 -15.20 7.30
N ASN A 123 3.55 -14.08 7.80
CA ASN A 123 3.53 -13.79 9.23
C ASN A 123 2.38 -12.86 9.63
N CYS A 124 2.11 -11.84 8.82
CA CYS A 124 1.20 -10.76 9.17
C CYS A 124 -0.20 -10.91 8.59
N SER A 125 -0.37 -11.59 7.46
CA SER A 125 -1.67 -11.68 6.75
C SER A 125 -2.81 -12.20 7.62
N LYS A 126 -2.52 -13.08 8.58
CA LYS A 126 -3.49 -13.60 9.56
C LYS A 126 -4.10 -12.53 10.47
N TYR A 127 -3.45 -11.38 10.60
CA TYR A 127 -3.94 -10.22 11.36
C TYR A 127 -4.64 -9.18 10.48
N SER A 128 -4.78 -9.45 9.19
CA SER A 128 -5.48 -8.55 8.27
C SER A 128 -6.96 -8.51 8.55
N ILE A 129 -7.53 -7.32 8.41
CA ILE A 129 -8.98 -7.14 8.39
C ILE A 129 -9.44 -7.35 6.96
N ASN A 130 -10.40 -8.25 6.77
CA ASN A 130 -11.05 -8.50 5.48
C ASN A 130 -12.49 -8.01 5.55
N TYR A 131 -12.86 -7.05 4.68
CA TYR A 131 -14.18 -6.44 4.76
C TYR A 131 -14.73 -6.05 3.38
N LYS A 132 -15.95 -6.51 3.08
CA LYS A 132 -16.73 -6.10 1.92
C LYS A 132 -17.61 -4.92 2.31
N LEU A 133 -17.33 -3.75 1.72
CA LEU A 133 -18.15 -2.56 1.94
C LEU A 133 -19.55 -2.75 1.33
N SER A 134 -20.56 -2.52 2.13
CA SER A 134 -21.93 -2.36 1.68
C SER A 134 -22.18 -0.95 1.13
N LYS A 135 -23.32 -0.72 0.50
CA LYS A 135 -23.71 0.61 0.01
C LYS A 135 -23.74 1.61 1.17
N ASN A 136 -23.15 2.77 0.95
CA ASN A 136 -23.01 3.90 1.89
C ASN A 136 -22.03 3.65 3.05
N GLU A 137 -21.34 2.51 3.09
CA GLU A 137 -20.24 2.31 4.01
C GLU A 137 -18.92 2.89 3.49
N GLY A 138 -17.98 3.11 4.37
CA GLY A 138 -16.66 3.61 4.02
C GLY A 138 -15.55 3.12 4.95
N ILE A 139 -14.33 3.27 4.49
CA ILE A 139 -13.11 3.06 5.27
C ILE A 139 -12.34 4.37 5.27
N LEU A 140 -12.00 4.85 6.46
CA LEU A 140 -11.08 5.95 6.68
C LEU A 140 -9.82 5.38 7.32
N SER A 141 -8.66 5.65 6.77
CA SER A 141 -7.41 5.04 7.21
C SER A 141 -6.21 5.95 7.01
N ASN A 142 -5.29 5.93 7.96
CA ASN A 142 -3.91 6.33 7.72
C ASN A 142 -3.29 5.31 6.76
N ASN A 143 -2.79 5.74 5.66
CA ASN A 143 -2.29 5.00 4.50
C ASN A 143 -1.52 3.68 4.81
N ILE A 144 -2.19 2.75 5.50
CA ILE A 144 -1.68 1.43 5.86
C ILE A 144 -1.62 0.50 4.65
N LEU A 145 -1.01 -0.66 4.80
CA LEU A 145 -1.05 -1.72 3.79
C LEU A 145 -2.48 -2.14 3.51
N HIS A 146 -2.84 -2.18 2.24
CA HIS A 146 -4.17 -2.60 1.83
C HIS A 146 -4.17 -3.23 0.45
N GLY A 147 -5.26 -3.88 0.15
CA GLY A 147 -5.51 -4.47 -1.15
C GLY A 147 -6.99 -4.78 -1.33
N ARG A 148 -7.30 -5.52 -2.38
CA ARG A 148 -8.68 -5.87 -2.72
C ARG A 148 -8.73 -7.16 -3.52
N ASN A 149 -9.64 -8.04 -3.18
CA ASN A 149 -9.96 -9.22 -3.97
C ASN A 149 -10.52 -8.85 -5.36
N SER A 150 -10.38 -9.74 -6.32
CA SER A 150 -11.10 -9.61 -7.60
C SER A 150 -12.61 -9.54 -7.34
N PHE A 151 -13.35 -9.02 -8.30
CA PHE A 151 -14.80 -8.92 -8.19
C PHE A 151 -15.48 -9.12 -9.54
N LYS A 152 -16.80 -9.38 -9.48
CA LYS A 152 -17.68 -9.44 -10.63
C LYS A 152 -18.83 -8.45 -10.47
N ASP A 153 -19.22 -7.84 -11.56
CA ASP A 153 -20.33 -6.92 -11.70
C ASP A 153 -21.31 -7.54 -12.70
N ASP A 154 -22.34 -8.24 -12.20
CA ASP A 154 -23.34 -8.90 -13.07
C ASP A 154 -24.57 -8.01 -13.28
N LYS A 155 -25.01 -7.28 -12.26
CA LYS A 155 -26.22 -6.46 -12.27
C LYS A 155 -25.93 -4.98 -12.17
N VAL A 156 -25.05 -4.58 -11.27
CA VAL A 156 -24.72 -3.18 -10.99
C VAL A 156 -23.21 -3.01 -10.96
N GLN A 157 -22.70 -2.06 -11.72
CA GLN A 157 -21.29 -1.74 -11.72
C GLN A 157 -20.83 -1.27 -10.33
N ARG A 158 -19.80 -1.92 -9.79
CA ARG A 158 -19.13 -1.50 -8.56
C ARG A 158 -18.63 -0.07 -8.69
N LYS A 159 -18.99 0.78 -7.73
CA LYS A 159 -18.60 2.19 -7.72
C LYS A 159 -18.17 2.62 -6.33
N LEU A 160 -16.93 3.05 -6.22
CA LEU A 160 -16.36 3.64 -5.01
C LEU A 160 -15.86 5.04 -5.30
N LEU A 161 -15.98 5.91 -4.31
CA LEU A 161 -15.27 7.20 -4.26
C LEU A 161 -14.04 7.04 -3.39
N ARG A 162 -12.91 7.63 -3.82
CA ARG A 162 -11.68 7.66 -3.04
C ARG A 162 -11.17 9.09 -2.93
N ILE A 163 -10.92 9.51 -1.70
CA ILE A 163 -10.23 10.74 -1.37
C ILE A 163 -8.87 10.37 -0.79
N ARG A 164 -7.86 11.14 -1.11
CA ARG A 164 -6.51 11.00 -0.57
C ARG A 164 -6.10 12.30 0.09
N SER A 165 -5.41 12.22 1.22
CA SER A 165 -4.93 13.39 1.94
C SER A 165 -3.44 13.28 2.24
N TYR A 166 -2.79 14.43 2.24
CA TYR A 166 -1.41 14.60 2.69
C TYR A 166 -1.32 14.93 4.18
N GLU A 167 -2.41 14.76 4.90
CA GLU A 167 -2.51 14.93 6.34
C GLU A 167 -2.85 13.60 6.99
N ARG A 168 -2.44 13.43 8.23
CA ARG A 168 -2.83 12.29 9.06
C ARG A 168 -4.23 12.50 9.65
N LEU A 169 -4.82 11.39 10.07
CA LEU A 169 -6.07 11.39 10.84
C LEU A 169 -5.75 11.58 12.32
#